data_6a29e39b6638d9d91de956f180c698e5
#
_entry.id   6a29e39b6638d9d91de956f180c698e5
#
_cell.length_a   1.000
_cell.length_b   1.000
_cell.length_c   1.000
_cell.angle_alpha   90.00
_cell.angle_beta   90.00
_cell.angle_gamma   90.00
#
_symmetry.space_group_name_H-M   'P 1'
#
loop_
_entity.id
_entity.type
_entity.pdbx_description
1 polymer ?
#
loop_
_entity_poly.entity_id
_entity_poly.type
_entity_poly.pdbx_seq_one_letter_code
_entity_poly.pdbx_strand_id
1 'polypeptide(L)'
;AALGGMIAPAVSMRQMLRYRYLVIVDGNNAPSSRYATLLGATSPSVMIKQNSSFGEWFYPLMKPFVHYLPVHHDFGDLTQLISYARDHPELAEEIAWNGRDFVWKYLSFDGVLCHWHSILMRMRSILADDLTVNERSHYVPLTLWKMYAKDKCW
;
A
#
# COMPACT_ATOMS: atom_id res chain seq x y z
N ALA A 1 34.97 9.17 -2.53
CA ALA A 1 35.32 7.76 -2.72
C ALA A 1 34.14 7.10 -3.46
N ALA A 2 34.38 6.66 -4.71
CA ALA A 2 33.37 5.98 -5.52
C ALA A 2 32.96 4.67 -4.84
N LEU A 3 31.66 4.45 -4.68
CA LEU A 3 31.07 3.15 -4.38
C LEU A 3 31.24 2.24 -5.62
N GLY A 4 32.49 1.95 -5.95
CA GLY A 4 32.84 1.07 -7.04
C GLY A 4 32.51 -0.37 -6.65
N GLY A 5 31.48 -0.93 -7.30
CA GLY A 5 31.51 -2.35 -7.56
C GLY A 5 30.69 -3.30 -6.69
N MET A 6 29.64 -2.85 -5.97
CA MET A 6 28.71 -3.82 -5.35
C MET A 6 27.26 -3.59 -5.78
N ILE A 7 27.02 -3.50 -7.08
CA ILE A 7 25.65 -3.63 -7.59
C ILE A 7 25.38 -5.13 -7.72
N ALA A 8 24.63 -5.67 -6.76
CA ALA A 8 24.15 -7.03 -6.85
C ALA A 8 23.18 -7.18 -8.05
N PRO A 9 23.10 -8.35 -8.69
CA PRO A 9 22.12 -8.60 -9.74
C PRO A 9 20.71 -8.27 -9.26
N ALA A 10 19.87 -7.74 -10.16
CA ALA A 10 18.47 -7.42 -9.85
C ALA A 10 17.72 -8.68 -9.41
N VAL A 11 17.06 -8.61 -8.26
CA VAL A 11 16.25 -9.70 -7.71
C VAL A 11 14.79 -9.47 -8.13
N SER A 12 14.16 -10.48 -8.72
CA SER A 12 12.74 -10.40 -9.08
C SER A 12 11.85 -10.38 -7.82
N MET A 13 10.64 -9.79 -7.92
CA MET A 13 9.68 -9.78 -6.80
C MET A 13 9.35 -11.20 -6.33
N ARG A 14 9.26 -12.17 -7.25
CA ARG A 14 9.05 -13.59 -6.90
C ARG A 14 10.19 -14.18 -6.05
N GLN A 15 11.42 -13.76 -6.31
CA GLN A 15 12.57 -14.17 -5.50
C GLN A 15 12.57 -13.46 -4.14
N MET A 16 12.16 -12.18 -4.10
CA MET A 16 12.02 -11.44 -2.83
C MET A 16 11.04 -12.12 -1.87
N LEU A 17 9.93 -12.65 -2.36
CA LEU A 17 8.92 -13.35 -1.56
C LEU A 17 9.40 -14.66 -0.90
N ARG A 18 10.65 -15.09 -1.13
CA ARG A 18 11.27 -16.20 -0.40
C ARG A 18 11.85 -15.76 0.96
N TYR A 19 11.97 -14.44 1.17
CA TYR A 19 12.49 -13.89 2.41
C TYR A 19 11.35 -13.59 3.38
N ARG A 20 11.54 -13.95 4.63
CA ARG A 20 10.55 -13.70 5.69
C ARG A 20 10.39 -12.22 6.01
N TYR A 21 11.47 -11.46 5.90
CA TYR A 21 11.52 -10.02 6.15
C TYR A 21 11.93 -9.28 4.89
N LEU A 22 11.16 -8.26 4.52
CA LEU A 22 11.43 -7.44 3.35
C LEU A 22 11.53 -5.98 3.75
N VAL A 23 12.69 -5.37 3.50
CA VAL A 23 12.90 -3.94 3.74
C VAL A 23 12.40 -3.16 2.52
N ILE A 24 11.48 -2.24 2.77
CA ILE A 24 10.91 -1.36 1.77
C ILE A 24 11.55 0.01 1.91
N VAL A 25 12.36 0.35 0.92
CA VAL A 25 13.11 1.60 0.83
C VAL A 25 12.49 2.48 -0.24
N ASP A 26 12.33 3.75 0.06
CA ASP A 26 11.90 4.73 -0.92
C ASP A 26 13.00 4.97 -1.97
N GLY A 27 12.58 5.33 -3.17
CA GLY A 27 13.46 5.75 -4.25
C GLY A 27 13.40 7.26 -4.42
N ASN A 28 13.20 7.71 -5.67
CA ASN A 28 12.94 9.12 -5.97
C ASN A 28 11.54 9.58 -5.49
N ASN A 29 10.68 8.62 -5.17
CA ASN A 29 9.35 8.77 -4.60
C ASN A 29 8.98 7.50 -3.79
N ALA A 30 7.75 7.45 -3.28
CA ALA A 30 7.23 6.25 -2.60
C ALA A 30 7.25 5.01 -3.52
N PRO A 31 7.56 3.80 -3.00
CA PRO A 31 7.68 2.56 -3.79
C PRO A 31 6.31 1.90 -4.06
N SER A 32 5.31 2.66 -4.50
CA SER A 32 3.88 2.34 -4.51
C SER A 32 3.52 0.95 -5.04
N SER A 33 3.79 0.66 -6.29
CA SER A 33 3.39 -0.61 -6.91
C SER A 33 4.15 -1.82 -6.34
N ARG A 34 5.45 -1.67 -6.12
CA ARG A 34 6.28 -2.72 -5.55
C ARG A 34 5.86 -3.06 -4.13
N TYR A 35 5.61 -2.04 -3.31
CA TYR A 35 5.19 -2.24 -1.92
C TYR A 35 3.84 -2.95 -1.84
N ALA A 36 2.83 -2.46 -2.54
CA ALA A 36 1.51 -3.07 -2.57
C ALA A 36 1.55 -4.53 -3.09
N THR A 37 2.34 -4.80 -4.16
CA THR A 37 2.47 -6.14 -4.73
C THR A 37 3.10 -7.13 -3.75
N LEU A 38 4.18 -6.73 -3.07
CA LEU A 38 4.88 -7.59 -2.11
C LEU A 38 4.04 -7.80 -0.85
N LEU A 39 3.40 -6.74 -0.34
CA LEU A 39 2.55 -6.80 0.84
C LEU A 39 1.31 -7.69 0.63
N GLY A 40 0.69 -7.64 -0.58
CA GLY A 40 -0.50 -8.44 -0.93
C GLY A 40 -0.21 -9.86 -1.40
N ALA A 41 1.01 -10.35 -1.30
CA ALA A 41 1.39 -11.69 -1.78
C ALA A 41 0.66 -12.81 -1.02
N THR A 42 0.46 -13.94 -1.69
CA THR A 42 -0.23 -15.12 -1.11
C THR A 42 0.54 -15.77 0.04
N SER A 43 1.87 -15.68 0.02
CA SER A 43 2.74 -16.06 1.13
C SER A 43 3.33 -14.76 1.70
N PRO A 44 2.72 -14.20 2.76
CA PRO A 44 3.10 -12.87 3.21
C PRO A 44 4.47 -12.87 3.90
N SER A 45 5.25 -11.86 3.55
CA SER A 45 6.49 -11.51 4.27
C SER A 45 6.21 -10.35 5.21
N VAL A 46 6.95 -10.25 6.30
CA VAL A 46 6.90 -9.06 7.16
C VAL A 46 7.54 -7.89 6.43
N MET A 47 6.78 -6.86 6.16
CA MET A 47 7.29 -5.63 5.55
C MET A 47 7.89 -4.73 6.62
N ILE A 48 9.14 -4.35 6.45
CA ILE A 48 9.83 -3.34 7.25
C ILE A 48 9.92 -2.09 6.39
N LYS A 49 9.05 -1.11 6.67
CA LYS A 49 8.89 0.07 5.83
C LYS A 49 9.66 1.26 6.41
N GLN A 50 10.49 1.88 5.57
CA GLN A 50 11.19 3.11 5.90
C GLN A 50 10.19 4.22 6.25
N ASN A 51 10.42 4.90 7.36
CA ASN A 51 9.70 6.12 7.72
C ASN A 51 10.25 7.29 6.90
N SER A 52 9.45 7.84 6.03
CA SER A 52 9.84 8.90 5.10
C SER A 52 8.72 9.93 4.92
N SER A 53 9.07 11.05 4.28
CA SER A 53 8.11 12.09 3.91
C SER A 53 7.28 11.75 2.66
N PHE A 54 7.65 10.69 1.91
CA PHE A 54 6.88 10.24 0.77
C PHE A 54 5.65 9.45 1.21
N GLY A 55 4.51 9.74 0.60
CA GLY A 55 3.23 9.12 0.95
C GLY A 55 2.48 8.61 -0.27
N GLU A 56 1.75 7.54 -0.06
CA GLU A 56 0.71 7.05 -0.96
C GLU A 56 -0.66 7.31 -0.35
N TRP A 57 -1.67 7.39 -1.18
CA TRP A 57 -3.04 7.68 -0.73
C TRP A 57 -3.55 6.71 0.36
N PHE A 58 -3.05 5.50 0.39
CA PHE A 58 -3.44 4.47 1.36
C PHE A 58 -2.60 4.43 2.62
N TYR A 59 -1.45 5.12 2.68
CA TYR A 59 -0.58 5.12 3.87
C TYR A 59 -1.27 5.60 5.15
N PRO A 60 -2.14 6.63 5.11
CA PRO A 60 -2.88 7.05 6.30
C PRO A 60 -3.83 5.99 6.88
N LEU A 61 -4.22 4.99 6.07
CA LEU A 61 -5.07 3.88 6.49
C LEU A 61 -4.26 2.74 7.13
N MET A 62 -2.96 2.71 6.91
CA MET A 62 -2.07 1.68 7.45
C MET A 62 -1.65 2.05 8.88
N LYS A 63 -1.57 1.02 9.73
CA LYS A 63 -1.15 1.18 11.12
C LYS A 63 0.20 0.51 11.33
N PRO A 64 1.21 1.24 11.86
CA PRO A 64 2.48 0.65 12.26
C PRO A 64 2.26 -0.46 13.29
N PHE A 65 3.10 -1.48 13.27
CA PHE A 65 3.04 -2.67 14.14
C PHE A 65 1.75 -3.51 14.00
N VAL A 66 0.87 -3.15 13.06
CA VAL A 66 -0.33 -3.92 12.70
C VAL A 66 -0.23 -4.45 11.28
N HIS A 67 0.16 -3.60 10.33
CA HIS A 67 0.24 -3.95 8.91
C HIS A 67 1.69 -4.02 8.39
N TYR A 68 2.64 -3.44 9.13
CA TYR A 68 4.06 -3.40 8.81
C TYR A 68 4.88 -2.99 10.04
N LEU A 69 6.19 -3.23 10.01
CA LEU A 69 7.13 -2.72 10.99
C LEU A 69 7.75 -1.40 10.47
N PRO A 70 7.62 -0.29 11.19
CA PRO A 70 8.25 0.97 10.79
C PRO A 70 9.73 0.93 11.16
N VAL A 71 10.62 1.25 10.22
CA VAL A 71 12.04 1.47 10.47
C VAL A 71 12.37 2.96 10.33
N HIS A 72 13.28 3.45 11.14
CA HIS A 72 13.72 4.85 11.09
C HIS A 72 14.26 5.21 9.70
N HIS A 73 14.20 6.49 9.33
CA HIS A 73 14.57 6.96 8.00
C HIS A 73 16.02 6.64 7.61
N ASP A 74 16.93 6.55 8.58
CA ASP A 74 18.35 6.23 8.43
C ASP A 74 18.68 4.74 8.66
N PHE A 75 17.66 3.91 8.91
CA PHE A 75 17.78 2.47 9.21
C PHE A 75 18.57 2.14 10.49
N GLY A 76 18.78 3.12 11.39
CA GLY A 76 19.57 2.92 12.60
C GLY A 76 19.01 1.85 13.55
N ASP A 77 17.71 1.61 13.53
CA ASP A 77 16.97 0.62 14.34
C ASP A 77 16.65 -0.69 13.59
N LEU A 78 17.07 -0.84 12.33
CA LEU A 78 16.72 -2.00 11.49
C LEU A 78 17.10 -3.34 12.12
N THR A 79 18.31 -3.44 12.68
CA THR A 79 18.80 -4.67 13.30
C THR A 79 17.98 -5.04 14.53
N GLN A 80 17.60 -4.05 15.31
CA GLN A 80 16.76 -4.24 16.49
C GLN A 80 15.35 -4.71 16.12
N LEU A 81 14.75 -4.11 15.07
CA LEU A 81 13.45 -4.52 14.57
C LEU A 81 13.45 -5.96 14.03
N ILE A 82 14.50 -6.35 13.31
CA ILE A 82 14.64 -7.73 12.83
C ILE A 82 14.79 -8.70 14.00
N SER A 83 15.60 -8.36 15.01
CA SER A 83 15.74 -9.18 16.22
C SER A 83 14.40 -9.30 16.95
N TYR A 84 13.69 -8.19 17.16
CA TYR A 84 12.37 -8.19 17.76
C TYR A 84 11.38 -9.10 17.03
N ALA A 85 11.31 -9.00 15.69
CA ALA A 85 10.43 -9.83 14.88
C ALA A 85 10.81 -11.32 14.89
N ARG A 86 12.09 -11.64 15.10
CA ARG A 86 12.57 -13.02 15.26
C ARG A 86 12.22 -13.59 16.62
N ASP A 87 12.30 -12.78 17.67
CA ASP A 87 12.02 -13.19 19.04
C ASP A 87 10.49 -13.30 19.28
N HIS A 88 9.66 -12.66 18.44
CA HIS A 88 8.19 -12.70 18.47
C HIS A 88 7.62 -13.21 17.15
N PRO A 89 7.82 -14.49 16.82
CA PRO A 89 7.46 -15.03 15.50
C PRO A 89 5.96 -15.01 15.20
N GLU A 90 5.12 -15.19 16.21
CA GLU A 90 3.65 -15.16 16.08
C GLU A 90 3.15 -13.75 15.75
N LEU A 91 3.66 -12.74 16.47
CA LEU A 91 3.35 -11.34 16.18
C LEU A 91 3.83 -10.92 14.78
N ALA A 92 5.02 -11.36 14.40
CA ALA A 92 5.56 -11.08 13.07
C ALA A 92 4.68 -11.68 11.96
N GLU A 93 4.18 -12.89 12.17
CA GLU A 93 3.27 -13.55 11.25
C GLU A 93 1.91 -12.83 11.20
N GLU A 94 1.35 -12.44 12.33
CA GLU A 94 0.11 -11.65 12.39
C GLU A 94 0.25 -10.33 11.63
N ILE A 95 1.35 -9.60 11.81
CA ILE A 95 1.63 -8.36 11.06
C ILE A 95 1.67 -8.61 9.55
N ALA A 96 2.31 -9.71 9.12
CA ALA A 96 2.40 -10.05 7.71
C ALA A 96 1.01 -10.37 7.11
N TRP A 97 0.19 -11.14 7.82
CA TRP A 97 -1.17 -11.44 7.40
C TRP A 97 -2.08 -10.21 7.39
N ASN A 98 -2.03 -9.37 8.42
CA ASN A 98 -2.77 -8.13 8.49
C ASN A 98 -2.39 -7.18 7.33
N GLY A 99 -1.12 -7.10 6.99
CA GLY A 99 -0.64 -6.33 5.85
C GLY A 99 -1.20 -6.82 4.52
N ARG A 100 -1.21 -8.14 4.32
CA ARG A 100 -1.82 -8.76 3.15
C ARG A 100 -3.32 -8.47 3.07
N ASP A 101 -4.04 -8.69 4.14
CA ASP A 101 -5.50 -8.51 4.18
C ASP A 101 -5.87 -7.05 3.97
N PHE A 102 -5.03 -6.11 4.44
CA PHE A 102 -5.16 -4.69 4.11
C PHE A 102 -5.13 -4.46 2.60
N VAL A 103 -4.17 -5.05 1.87
CA VAL A 103 -4.09 -4.90 0.41
C VAL A 103 -5.32 -5.48 -0.27
N TRP A 104 -5.74 -6.69 0.11
CA TRP A 104 -6.89 -7.34 -0.48
C TRP A 104 -8.19 -6.56 -0.25
N LYS A 105 -8.31 -5.91 0.90
CA LYS A 105 -9.47 -5.09 1.24
C LYS A 105 -9.46 -3.73 0.55
N TYR A 106 -8.37 -2.99 0.66
CA TYR A 106 -8.33 -1.57 0.27
C TYR A 106 -7.68 -1.30 -1.08
N LEU A 107 -6.75 -2.14 -1.52
CA LEU A 107 -6.00 -1.96 -2.77
C LEU A 107 -6.41 -2.95 -3.87
N SER A 108 -7.40 -3.81 -3.63
CA SER A 108 -8.07 -4.55 -4.68
C SER A 108 -8.78 -3.60 -5.65
N PHE A 109 -9.15 -4.10 -6.82
CA PHE A 109 -9.91 -3.31 -7.79
C PHE A 109 -11.17 -2.69 -7.16
N ASP A 110 -11.94 -3.48 -6.41
CA ASP A 110 -13.14 -3.01 -5.70
C ASP A 110 -12.80 -1.96 -4.64
N GLY A 111 -11.74 -2.17 -3.86
CA GLY A 111 -11.28 -1.23 -2.83
C GLY A 111 -10.87 0.12 -3.40
N VAL A 112 -10.11 0.11 -4.49
CA VAL A 112 -9.71 1.34 -5.20
C VAL A 112 -10.92 2.08 -5.77
N LEU A 113 -11.85 1.35 -6.38
CA LEU A 113 -13.08 1.95 -6.90
C LEU A 113 -13.93 2.57 -5.78
N CYS A 114 -14.07 1.91 -4.63
CA CYS A 114 -14.79 2.47 -3.48
C CYS A 114 -14.12 3.73 -2.94
N HIS A 115 -12.78 3.77 -2.93
CA HIS A 115 -12.04 4.96 -2.54
C HIS A 115 -12.33 6.12 -3.49
N TRP A 116 -12.25 5.91 -4.81
CA TRP A 116 -12.59 6.92 -5.81
C TRP A 116 -14.02 7.40 -5.70
N HIS A 117 -14.97 6.48 -5.51
CA HIS A 117 -16.37 6.83 -5.29
C HIS A 117 -16.52 7.77 -4.08
N SER A 118 -15.87 7.44 -2.97
CA SER A 118 -15.92 8.26 -1.76
C SER A 118 -15.35 9.66 -1.98
N ILE A 119 -14.24 9.78 -2.72
CA ILE A 119 -13.64 11.07 -3.08
C ILE A 119 -14.63 11.89 -3.94
N LEU A 120 -15.17 11.28 -5.00
CA LEU A 120 -16.07 11.97 -5.91
C LEU A 120 -17.36 12.45 -5.20
N MET A 121 -17.92 11.62 -4.30
CA MET A 121 -19.08 12.01 -3.51
C MET A 121 -18.77 13.17 -2.57
N ARG A 122 -17.57 13.16 -1.97
CA ARG A 122 -17.11 14.24 -1.10
C ARG A 122 -16.83 15.53 -1.88
N MET A 123 -16.22 15.43 -3.06
CA MET A 123 -16.04 16.57 -3.97
C MET A 123 -17.38 17.18 -4.35
N ARG A 124 -18.37 16.36 -4.71
CA ARG A 124 -19.72 16.83 -5.03
C ARG A 124 -20.35 17.62 -3.88
N SER A 125 -20.15 17.23 -2.64
CA SER A 125 -20.72 17.93 -1.47
C SER A 125 -20.06 19.31 -1.21
N ILE A 126 -18.85 19.54 -1.75
CA ILE A 126 -18.11 20.79 -1.59
C ILE A 126 -18.38 21.75 -2.76
N LEU A 127 -18.72 21.23 -3.93
CA LEU A 127 -19.01 22.03 -5.11
C LEU A 127 -20.38 22.68 -4.96
N ALA A 128 -20.41 24.02 -5.01
CA ALA A 128 -21.63 24.82 -4.84
C ALA A 128 -22.56 24.80 -6.06
N ASP A 129 -22.03 24.43 -7.25
CA ASP A 129 -22.77 24.45 -8.50
C ASP A 129 -23.22 23.05 -8.92
N ASP A 130 -24.43 22.96 -9.47
CA ASP A 130 -24.89 21.78 -10.20
C ASP A 130 -24.05 21.63 -11.46
N LEU A 131 -23.12 20.66 -11.43
CA LEU A 131 -22.33 20.30 -12.60
C LEU A 131 -23.24 19.71 -13.67
N THR A 132 -23.72 20.54 -14.59
CA THR A 132 -24.39 20.07 -15.79
C THR A 132 -23.39 19.43 -16.73
N VAL A 133 -23.54 18.14 -16.95
CA VAL A 133 -22.73 17.39 -17.92
C VAL A 133 -23.14 17.81 -19.33
N ASN A 134 -22.22 18.42 -20.08
CA ASN A 134 -22.47 18.79 -21.47
C ASN A 134 -22.60 17.51 -22.31
N GLU A 135 -23.69 17.35 -23.06
CA GLU A 135 -24.06 16.11 -23.79
C GLU A 135 -23.07 15.65 -24.87
N ARG A 136 -21.96 16.36 -25.08
CA ARG A 136 -20.95 16.05 -26.13
C ARG A 136 -19.91 15.00 -25.75
N SER A 137 -20.04 14.38 -24.62
CA SER A 137 -18.97 13.50 -24.10
C SER A 137 -19.46 12.06 -23.99
N HIS A 138 -18.57 11.14 -24.30
CA HIS A 138 -18.74 9.70 -24.14
C HIS A 138 -18.71 9.31 -22.63
N TYR A 139 -19.60 9.87 -21.82
CA TYR A 139 -19.69 9.56 -20.40
C TYR A 139 -20.47 8.28 -20.17
N VAL A 140 -19.91 7.37 -19.41
CA VAL A 140 -20.68 6.27 -18.84
C VAL A 140 -21.51 6.82 -17.69
N PRO A 141 -22.86 6.66 -17.71
CA PRO A 141 -23.70 7.18 -16.63
C PRO A 141 -23.25 6.64 -15.27
N LEU A 142 -23.11 7.53 -14.30
CA LEU A 142 -22.75 7.19 -12.91
C LEU A 142 -23.79 6.25 -12.25
N THR A 143 -24.95 6.09 -12.88
CA THR A 143 -26.00 5.17 -12.44
C THR A 143 -25.55 3.71 -12.42
N LEU A 144 -24.78 3.26 -13.42
CA LEU A 144 -24.21 1.92 -13.43
C LEU A 144 -23.19 1.74 -12.30
N TRP A 145 -22.42 2.77 -12.03
CA TRP A 145 -21.47 2.81 -10.92
C TRP A 145 -22.17 2.79 -9.54
N LYS A 146 -23.27 3.53 -9.38
CA LYS A 146 -24.05 3.50 -8.13
C LYS A 146 -24.62 2.12 -7.81
N MET A 147 -25.02 1.35 -8.83
CA MET A 147 -25.47 -0.03 -8.65
C MET A 147 -24.31 -0.94 -8.19
N TYR A 148 -23.15 -0.77 -8.78
CA TYR A 148 -21.96 -1.55 -8.42
C TYR A 148 -21.45 -1.20 -7.00
N ALA A 149 -21.34 0.09 -6.68
CA ALA A 149 -20.78 0.55 -5.42
C ALA A 149 -21.69 0.27 -4.21
N LYS A 150 -23.02 0.23 -4.41
CA LYS A 150 -24.00 0.02 -3.34
C LYS A 150 -23.78 -1.29 -2.58
N ASP A 151 -23.36 -2.34 -3.30
CA ASP A 151 -23.21 -3.69 -2.74
C ASP A 151 -21.75 -4.04 -2.41
N LYS A 152 -20.79 -3.23 -2.79
CA LYS A 152 -19.35 -3.53 -2.73
C LYS A 152 -18.54 -2.59 -1.84
N CYS A 153 -19.02 -1.36 -1.61
CA CYS A 153 -18.30 -0.38 -0.80
C CYS A 153 -18.74 -0.46 0.66
N TRP A 154 -17.74 -0.48 1.56
CA TRP A 154 -17.91 -0.43 3.01
C TRP A 154 -18.11 1.01 3.52
#